data_4e8d641610ea4e9acf64d8423ed82e30
#
_entry.id   4e8d641610ea4e9acf64d8423ed82e30
#
_cell.length_a   1.000
_cell.length_b   1.000
_cell.length_c   1.000
_cell.angle_alpha   90.00
_cell.angle_beta   90.00
_cell.angle_gamma   90.00
#
_symmetry.space_group_name_H-M   'P 1'
#
loop_
_entity.id
_entity.type
_entity.pdbx_description
1 polymer ?
#
loop_
_entity_poly.entity_id
_entity_poly.type
_entity_poly.pdbx_seq_one_letter_code
_entity_poly.pdbx_strand_id
1 'polypeptide(L)'
;MVLAKRIIPCLDVKAGRTVKGVNFENLRDAGDIVELAGRYSEEGADELVFLDITASFDHRGTRLEWVERVARQVRIPFTVGGGISSERDVEALLKKGADKVSVNSSVLKDPGLIDRLAAFGKQCVVVAVDARRDGEEWRVYSHGGRVATDRELFSWVKEAEERGAGEILFTSMDHDGTHQGFACEATGRVAG
;
A
#
# COMPACT_ATOMS: atom_id res chain seq x y z
N MET A 1 2.29 -11.93 -26.32
CA MET A 1 0.93 -11.66 -25.76
C MET A 1 1.11 -10.45 -24.83
N VAL A 2 0.41 -9.35 -25.07
CA VAL A 2 0.48 -8.17 -24.18
C VAL A 2 -0.50 -8.43 -23.04
N LEU A 3 -0.01 -8.51 -21.81
CA LEU A 3 -0.86 -8.60 -20.62
C LEU A 3 -1.60 -7.27 -20.43
N ALA A 4 -2.89 -7.33 -20.16
CA ALA A 4 -3.67 -6.16 -19.80
C ALA A 4 -3.15 -5.56 -18.49
N LYS A 5 -3.17 -4.24 -18.37
CA LYS A 5 -2.84 -3.56 -17.11
C LYS A 5 -4.07 -3.59 -16.21
N ARG A 6 -3.85 -3.82 -14.91
CA ARG A 6 -4.89 -3.76 -13.89
C ARG A 6 -5.14 -2.31 -13.47
N ILE A 7 -6.39 -1.96 -13.25
CA ILE A 7 -6.79 -0.70 -12.63
C ILE A 7 -7.12 -0.98 -11.18
N ILE A 8 -6.30 -0.44 -10.29
CA ILE A 8 -6.34 -0.72 -8.85
C ILE A 8 -6.54 0.60 -8.09
N PRO A 9 -7.77 0.99 -7.78
CA PRO A 9 -8.02 2.15 -6.93
C PRO A 9 -7.38 1.98 -5.55
N CYS A 10 -6.61 3.01 -5.13
CA CYS A 10 -5.99 3.07 -3.82
C CYS A 10 -6.73 4.12 -2.98
N LEU A 11 -7.24 3.70 -1.83
CA LEU A 11 -8.06 4.51 -0.95
C LEU A 11 -7.34 4.73 0.39
N ASP A 12 -7.07 5.99 0.71
CA ASP A 12 -6.57 6.37 2.02
C ASP A 12 -7.69 6.28 3.05
N VAL A 13 -7.40 5.61 4.17
CA VAL A 13 -8.35 5.38 5.26
C VAL A 13 -7.88 6.11 6.52
N LYS A 14 -8.79 6.83 7.15
CA LYS A 14 -8.60 7.44 8.47
C LYS A 14 -9.81 7.13 9.34
N ALA A 15 -9.58 6.47 10.48
CA ALA A 15 -10.63 6.09 11.41
C ALA A 15 -11.82 5.31 10.77
N GLY A 16 -11.55 4.48 9.75
CA GLY A 16 -12.57 3.68 9.05
C GLY A 16 -13.37 4.44 7.99
N ARG A 17 -12.98 5.67 7.65
CA ARG A 17 -13.54 6.44 6.54
C ARG A 17 -12.49 6.70 5.48
N THR A 18 -12.93 6.72 4.24
CA THR A 18 -12.05 7.10 3.13
C THR A 18 -11.83 8.60 3.17
N VAL A 19 -10.57 9.00 2.99
CA VAL A 19 -10.17 10.41 2.93
C VAL A 19 -9.38 10.65 1.65
N LYS A 20 -9.33 11.91 1.20
CA LYS A 20 -8.51 12.35 0.09
C LYS A 20 -7.81 13.65 0.43
N GLY A 21 -6.52 13.71 0.16
CA GLY A 21 -5.70 14.93 0.31
C GLY A 21 -4.77 15.11 -0.88
N VAL A 22 -4.01 16.19 -0.86
CA VAL A 22 -2.86 16.43 -1.74
C VAL A 22 -1.62 16.34 -0.87
N ASN A 23 -0.63 15.54 -1.26
CA ASN A 23 0.59 15.30 -0.48
C ASN A 23 0.31 14.91 0.99
N PHE A 24 -0.75 14.13 1.24
CA PHE A 24 -1.21 13.71 2.58
C PHE A 24 -1.67 14.87 3.50
N GLU A 25 -1.87 16.06 2.96
CA GLU A 25 -2.35 17.25 3.67
C GLU A 25 -3.80 17.61 3.28
N ASN A 26 -4.46 18.43 4.12
CA ASN A 26 -5.83 18.91 3.89
C ASN A 26 -6.84 17.79 3.59
N LEU A 27 -6.79 16.71 4.34
CA LEU A 27 -7.64 15.54 4.17
C LEU A 27 -9.12 15.90 4.24
N ARG A 28 -9.85 15.58 3.17
CA ARG A 28 -11.31 15.69 3.09
C ARG A 28 -11.93 14.31 3.18
N ASP A 29 -13.05 14.21 3.86
CA ASP A 29 -13.87 12.99 3.88
C ASP A 29 -14.39 12.70 2.47
N ALA A 30 -14.12 11.48 1.99
CA ALA A 30 -14.54 11.02 0.67
C ALA A 30 -15.67 9.97 0.74
N GLY A 31 -16.09 9.57 1.93
CA GLY A 31 -17.23 8.69 2.15
C GLY A 31 -16.95 7.43 2.99
N ASP A 32 -17.97 6.59 3.11
CA ASP A 32 -17.87 5.31 3.79
C ASP A 32 -17.02 4.34 2.96
N ILE A 33 -16.09 3.65 3.61
CA ILE A 33 -15.14 2.73 2.96
C ILE A 33 -15.84 1.56 2.27
N VAL A 34 -16.94 1.04 2.85
CA VAL A 34 -17.65 -0.13 2.32
C VAL A 34 -18.48 0.24 1.10
N GLU A 35 -19.13 1.42 1.14
CA GLU A 35 -19.90 1.95 0.00
C GLU A 35 -18.97 2.21 -1.20
N LEU A 36 -17.82 2.84 -0.96
CA LEU A 36 -16.85 3.10 -2.03
C LEU A 36 -16.23 1.81 -2.57
N ALA A 37 -15.94 0.84 -1.71
CA ALA A 37 -15.44 -0.46 -2.15
C ALA A 37 -16.45 -1.17 -3.08
N GLY A 38 -17.72 -1.21 -2.70
CA GLY A 38 -18.79 -1.75 -3.52
C GLY A 38 -18.90 -1.04 -4.87
N ARG A 39 -18.91 0.29 -4.85
CA ARG A 39 -18.99 1.11 -6.05
C ARG A 39 -17.84 0.84 -7.03
N TYR A 40 -16.59 0.86 -6.57
CA TYR A 40 -15.44 0.59 -7.45
C TYR A 40 -15.45 -0.84 -7.99
N SER A 41 -15.90 -1.82 -7.18
CA SER A 41 -16.07 -3.19 -7.64
C SER A 41 -17.12 -3.31 -8.75
N GLU A 42 -18.24 -2.58 -8.63
CA GLU A 42 -19.30 -2.54 -9.64
C GLU A 42 -18.88 -1.77 -10.91
N GLU A 43 -18.08 -0.73 -10.79
CA GLU A 43 -17.51 0.05 -11.88
C GLU A 43 -16.39 -0.69 -12.65
N GLY A 44 -15.99 -1.89 -12.20
CA GLY A 44 -15.06 -2.78 -12.91
C GLY A 44 -13.59 -2.56 -12.55
N ALA A 45 -13.30 -2.12 -11.35
CA ALA A 45 -11.93 -2.18 -10.83
C ALA A 45 -11.43 -3.63 -10.76
N ASP A 46 -10.16 -3.85 -11.06
CA ASP A 46 -9.55 -5.20 -11.02
C ASP A 46 -9.20 -5.64 -9.59
N GLU A 47 -8.77 -4.71 -8.77
CA GLU A 47 -8.45 -4.89 -7.35
C GLU A 47 -8.68 -3.59 -6.60
N LEU A 48 -8.61 -3.63 -5.26
CA LEU A 48 -8.65 -2.44 -4.40
C LEU A 48 -7.47 -2.44 -3.42
N VAL A 49 -6.99 -1.26 -3.07
CA VAL A 49 -6.02 -1.07 -1.99
C VAL A 49 -6.60 -0.10 -0.96
N PHE A 50 -6.50 -0.46 0.31
CA PHE A 50 -6.88 0.39 1.44
C PHE A 50 -5.66 0.63 2.32
N LEU A 51 -5.29 1.88 2.51
CA LEU A 51 -4.15 2.29 3.34
C LEU A 51 -4.63 3.07 4.56
N ASP A 52 -4.55 2.48 5.76
CA ASP A 52 -4.78 3.23 7.00
C ASP A 52 -3.58 4.15 7.27
N ILE A 53 -3.69 5.39 6.78
CA ILE A 53 -2.60 6.38 6.80
C ILE A 53 -2.26 6.91 8.18
N THR A 54 -3.07 6.62 9.20
CA THR A 54 -2.83 7.06 10.59
C THR A 54 -2.34 5.94 11.50
N ALA A 55 -2.51 4.68 11.12
CA ALA A 55 -2.21 3.55 11.98
C ALA A 55 -0.75 3.49 12.44
N SER A 56 0.19 3.70 11.52
CA SER A 56 1.63 3.71 11.84
C SER A 56 2.04 4.91 12.69
N PHE A 57 1.41 6.05 12.51
CA PHE A 57 1.68 7.27 13.29
C PHE A 57 1.09 7.17 14.70
N ASP A 58 -0.13 6.66 14.83
CA ASP A 58 -0.83 6.49 16.10
C ASP A 58 -0.32 5.26 16.89
N HIS A 59 0.67 4.54 16.37
CA HIS A 59 1.18 3.28 16.95
C HIS A 59 0.07 2.26 17.27
N ARG A 60 -0.96 2.20 16.44
CA ARG A 60 -2.07 1.23 16.51
C ARG A 60 -2.08 0.32 15.29
N GLY A 61 -2.61 -0.86 15.45
CA GLY A 61 -2.88 -1.77 14.35
C GLY A 61 -4.07 -1.31 13.49
N THR A 62 -4.20 -1.89 12.30
CA THR A 62 -5.38 -1.71 11.44
C THR A 62 -6.64 -2.21 12.17
N ARG A 63 -7.73 -1.45 12.06
CA ARG A 63 -9.01 -1.85 12.65
C ARG A 63 -9.67 -2.94 11.82
N LEU A 64 -9.79 -4.10 12.38
CA LEU A 64 -10.28 -5.31 11.69
C LEU A 64 -11.77 -5.26 11.31
N GLU A 65 -12.58 -4.43 11.99
CA GLU A 65 -14.02 -4.39 11.79
C GLU A 65 -14.40 -3.92 10.37
N TRP A 66 -13.73 -2.91 9.84
CA TRP A 66 -14.03 -2.43 8.50
C TRP A 66 -13.52 -3.40 7.42
N VAL A 67 -12.41 -4.13 7.68
CA VAL A 67 -11.87 -5.13 6.75
C VAL A 67 -12.91 -6.23 6.49
N GLU A 68 -13.51 -6.77 7.56
CA GLU A 68 -14.55 -7.79 7.43
C GLU A 68 -15.79 -7.27 6.70
N ARG A 69 -16.18 -6.01 6.91
CA ARG A 69 -17.31 -5.40 6.20
C ARG A 69 -17.02 -5.23 4.71
N VAL A 70 -15.82 -4.81 4.34
CA VAL A 70 -15.38 -4.73 2.93
C VAL A 70 -15.37 -6.11 2.30
N ALA A 71 -14.78 -7.13 2.96
CA ALA A 71 -14.72 -8.50 2.44
C ALA A 71 -16.10 -9.11 2.13
N ARG A 72 -17.14 -8.69 2.85
CA ARG A 72 -18.53 -9.12 2.58
C ARG A 72 -19.16 -8.41 1.38
N GLN A 73 -18.67 -7.23 1.03
CA GLN A 73 -19.26 -6.37 0.01
C GLN A 73 -18.62 -6.56 -1.37
N VAL A 74 -17.30 -6.76 -1.44
CA VAL A 74 -16.57 -6.82 -2.71
C VAL A 74 -16.37 -8.25 -3.18
N ARG A 75 -16.20 -8.42 -4.52
CA ARG A 75 -15.93 -9.71 -5.16
C ARG A 75 -14.60 -9.71 -5.93
N ILE A 76 -13.85 -8.62 -5.82
CA ILE A 76 -12.53 -8.45 -6.39
C ILE A 76 -11.49 -8.50 -5.26
N PRO A 77 -10.25 -8.91 -5.53
CA PRO A 77 -9.21 -8.94 -4.52
C PRO A 77 -8.99 -7.56 -3.89
N PHE A 78 -8.62 -7.55 -2.62
CA PHE A 78 -8.23 -6.30 -1.99
C PHE A 78 -7.05 -6.45 -1.03
N THR A 79 -6.25 -5.39 -1.01
CA THR A 79 -5.06 -5.24 -0.17
C THR A 79 -5.36 -4.30 0.99
N VAL A 80 -4.88 -4.63 2.17
CA VAL A 80 -4.96 -3.77 3.36
C VAL A 80 -3.56 -3.39 3.83
N GLY A 81 -3.33 -2.10 4.03
CA GLY A 81 -2.08 -1.55 4.55
C GLY A 81 -2.28 -0.57 5.70
N GLY A 82 -1.18 -0.26 6.38
CA GLY A 82 -1.12 0.65 7.50
C GLY A 82 -1.09 -0.04 8.86
N GLY A 83 -0.07 0.28 9.68
CA GLY A 83 0.08 -0.22 11.05
C GLY A 83 0.43 -1.71 11.19
N ILE A 84 0.76 -2.39 10.11
CA ILE A 84 1.15 -3.81 10.12
C ILE A 84 2.62 -3.92 10.52
N SER A 85 2.91 -4.67 11.58
CA SER A 85 4.24 -4.77 12.15
C SER A 85 4.67 -6.19 12.54
N SER A 86 3.78 -7.16 12.41
CA SER A 86 4.03 -8.55 12.81
C SER A 86 3.27 -9.56 11.95
N GLU A 87 3.70 -10.81 11.98
CA GLU A 87 3.01 -11.95 11.36
C GLU A 87 1.59 -12.12 11.93
N ARG A 88 1.39 -11.79 13.21
CA ARG A 88 0.08 -11.86 13.86
C ARG A 88 -0.91 -10.85 13.26
N ASP A 89 -0.44 -9.65 12.91
CA ASP A 89 -1.27 -8.64 12.25
C ASP A 89 -1.72 -9.15 10.88
N VAL A 90 -0.79 -9.73 10.11
CA VAL A 90 -1.07 -10.30 8.79
C VAL A 90 -2.08 -11.44 8.90
N GLU A 91 -1.85 -12.41 9.80
CA GLU A 91 -2.77 -13.52 10.01
C GLU A 91 -4.19 -13.02 10.35
N ALA A 92 -4.30 -12.01 11.19
CA ALA A 92 -5.59 -11.43 11.58
C ALA A 92 -6.31 -10.79 10.39
N LEU A 93 -5.60 -10.05 9.53
CA LEU A 93 -6.16 -9.40 8.34
C LEU A 93 -6.60 -10.42 7.29
N LEU A 94 -5.77 -11.43 7.00
CA LEU A 94 -6.11 -12.50 6.05
C LEU A 94 -7.33 -13.31 6.54
N LYS A 95 -7.42 -13.61 7.84
CA LYS A 95 -8.61 -14.27 8.45
C LYS A 95 -9.88 -13.40 8.35
N LYS A 96 -9.75 -12.08 8.25
CA LYS A 96 -10.88 -11.16 8.07
C LYS A 96 -11.25 -10.95 6.60
N GLY A 97 -10.56 -11.61 5.69
CA GLY A 97 -10.89 -11.67 4.28
C GLY A 97 -10.06 -10.74 3.38
N ALA A 98 -9.01 -10.10 3.89
CA ALA A 98 -8.04 -9.43 3.01
C ALA A 98 -7.29 -10.49 2.18
N ASP A 99 -7.07 -10.22 0.89
CA ASP A 99 -6.31 -11.10 0.00
C ASP A 99 -4.81 -10.84 0.11
N LYS A 100 -4.45 -9.59 0.33
CA LYS A 100 -3.05 -9.13 0.44
C LYS A 100 -2.90 -8.12 1.58
N VAL A 101 -1.68 -8.00 2.05
CA VAL A 101 -1.29 -6.98 3.04
C VAL A 101 -0.19 -6.10 2.49
N SER A 102 -0.26 -4.80 2.79
CA SER A 102 0.76 -3.83 2.37
C SER A 102 1.55 -3.32 3.58
N VAL A 103 2.87 -3.44 3.50
CA VAL A 103 3.82 -3.06 4.55
C VAL A 103 4.83 -2.03 4.04
N ASN A 104 5.19 -1.05 4.86
CA ASN A 104 6.20 -0.03 4.55
C ASN A 104 7.16 0.14 5.74
N SER A 105 6.83 0.98 6.72
CA SER A 105 7.75 1.39 7.81
C SER A 105 8.30 0.23 8.63
N SER A 106 7.52 -0.81 8.85
CA SER A 106 7.93 -2.01 9.59
C SER A 106 9.05 -2.77 8.88
N VAL A 107 8.94 -2.95 7.55
CA VAL A 107 9.94 -3.66 6.74
C VAL A 107 11.16 -2.80 6.44
N LEU A 108 11.03 -1.48 6.42
CA LEU A 108 12.18 -0.57 6.35
C LEU A 108 13.03 -0.66 7.64
N LYS A 109 12.39 -0.85 8.79
CA LYS A 109 13.05 -1.05 10.08
C LYS A 109 13.62 -2.45 10.25
N ASP A 110 12.88 -3.47 9.83
CA ASP A 110 13.25 -4.89 9.89
C ASP A 110 12.94 -5.57 8.55
N PRO A 111 13.86 -5.56 7.58
CA PRO A 111 13.67 -6.21 6.27
C PRO A 111 13.39 -7.70 6.36
N GLY A 112 13.90 -8.38 7.39
CA GLY A 112 13.63 -9.80 7.64
C GLY A 112 12.15 -10.11 7.92
N LEU A 113 11.33 -9.09 8.21
CA LEU A 113 9.90 -9.27 8.30
C LEU A 113 9.29 -9.71 6.95
N ILE A 114 9.83 -9.25 5.80
CA ILE A 114 9.35 -9.68 4.49
C ILE A 114 9.49 -11.20 4.34
N ASP A 115 10.64 -11.75 4.71
CA ASP A 115 10.91 -13.21 4.64
C ASP A 115 9.88 -14.00 5.46
N ARG A 116 9.55 -13.51 6.67
CA ARG A 116 8.55 -14.14 7.55
C ARG A 116 7.13 -14.02 7.00
N LEU A 117 6.78 -12.87 6.44
CA LEU A 117 5.47 -12.65 5.82
C LEU A 117 5.29 -13.47 4.54
N ALA A 118 6.36 -13.69 3.78
CA ALA A 118 6.34 -14.52 2.58
C ALA A 118 5.96 -15.99 2.86
N ALA A 119 6.05 -16.45 4.11
CA ALA A 119 5.57 -17.76 4.54
C ALA A 119 4.05 -17.93 4.42
N PHE A 120 3.25 -16.83 4.46
CA PHE A 120 1.82 -16.86 4.16
C PHE A 120 1.51 -16.99 2.66
N GLY A 121 2.53 -16.84 1.81
CA GLY A 121 2.47 -16.81 0.35
C GLY A 121 2.99 -15.47 -0.17
N LYS A 122 3.99 -15.51 -1.05
CA LYS A 122 4.59 -14.28 -1.62
C LYS A 122 3.54 -13.36 -2.23
N GLN A 123 2.54 -13.91 -2.92
CA GLN A 123 1.44 -13.17 -3.54
C GLN A 123 0.58 -12.36 -2.55
N CYS A 124 0.66 -12.68 -1.25
CA CYS A 124 -0.06 -11.93 -0.21
C CYS A 124 0.72 -10.72 0.30
N VAL A 125 2.02 -10.60 -0.04
CA VAL A 125 2.90 -9.57 0.50
C VAL A 125 3.13 -8.47 -0.52
N VAL A 126 2.62 -7.28 -0.24
CA VAL A 126 2.85 -6.05 -1.00
C VAL A 126 3.79 -5.17 -0.19
N VAL A 127 4.92 -4.77 -0.76
CA VAL A 127 5.79 -3.77 -0.14
C VAL A 127 5.46 -2.41 -0.73
N ALA A 128 4.92 -1.51 0.11
CA ALA A 128 4.68 -0.13 -0.27
C ALA A 128 5.98 0.68 -0.15
N VAL A 129 6.27 1.45 -1.18
CA VAL A 129 7.49 2.25 -1.28
C VAL A 129 7.13 3.67 -1.68
N ASP A 130 7.17 4.57 -0.70
CA ASP A 130 7.05 6.00 -0.94
C ASP A 130 8.44 6.54 -1.24
N ALA A 131 8.65 7.18 -2.37
CA ALA A 131 9.95 7.76 -2.70
C ALA A 131 9.82 9.13 -3.35
N ARG A 132 10.86 9.95 -3.13
CA ARG A 132 11.02 11.27 -3.71
C ARG A 132 12.36 11.36 -4.42
N ARG A 133 12.41 12.13 -5.51
CA ARG A 133 13.65 12.41 -6.21
C ARG A 133 14.52 13.37 -5.38
N ASP A 134 15.77 12.98 -5.16
CA ASP A 134 16.79 13.76 -4.46
C ASP A 134 18.03 13.87 -5.37
N GLY A 135 18.10 14.93 -6.15
CA GLY A 135 19.11 15.07 -7.21
C GLY A 135 18.93 14.04 -8.33
N GLU A 136 19.90 13.17 -8.52
CA GLU A 136 19.86 12.09 -9.52
C GLU A 136 19.32 10.78 -8.96
N GLU A 137 19.20 10.67 -7.64
CA GLU A 137 18.73 9.47 -6.93
C GLU A 137 17.28 9.58 -6.48
N TRP A 138 16.70 8.44 -6.08
CA TRP A 138 15.38 8.36 -5.47
C TRP A 138 15.51 7.87 -4.02
N ARG A 139 15.13 8.71 -3.08
CA ARG A 139 15.19 8.41 -1.65
C ARG A 139 13.87 7.83 -1.16
N VAL A 140 13.94 6.71 -0.43
CA VAL A 140 12.77 6.06 0.18
C VAL A 140 12.38 6.77 1.48
N TYR A 141 11.09 6.84 1.72
CA TYR A 141 10.48 7.43 2.92
C TYR A 141 9.66 6.43 3.69
N SER A 142 9.57 6.65 4.99
CA SER A 142 8.73 5.89 5.92
C SER A 142 7.63 6.76 6.53
N HIS A 143 6.74 6.16 7.33
CA HIS A 143 5.67 6.84 8.06
C HIS A 143 4.76 7.69 7.15
N GLY A 144 4.34 7.12 5.99
CA GLY A 144 3.50 7.82 5.02
C GLY A 144 4.20 9.05 4.44
N GLY A 145 5.45 8.91 4.00
CA GLY A 145 6.22 9.96 3.36
C GLY A 145 6.81 11.03 4.30
N ARG A 146 6.71 10.86 5.62
CA ARG A 146 7.12 11.89 6.59
C ARG A 146 8.59 11.82 7.01
N VAL A 147 9.20 10.65 6.97
CA VAL A 147 10.58 10.42 7.45
C VAL A 147 11.44 9.86 6.33
N ALA A 148 12.44 10.63 5.90
CA ALA A 148 13.44 10.18 4.94
C ALA A 148 14.27 9.03 5.55
N THR A 149 14.64 8.06 4.72
CA THR A 149 15.53 6.97 5.09
C THR A 149 16.85 7.08 4.31
N ASP A 150 17.84 6.28 4.65
CA ASP A 150 19.11 6.19 3.91
C ASP A 150 19.02 5.20 2.72
N ARG A 151 17.81 4.70 2.39
CA ARG A 151 17.61 3.72 1.34
C ARG A 151 17.34 4.40 0.00
N GLU A 152 17.97 3.88 -1.04
CA GLU A 152 17.71 4.22 -2.44
C GLU A 152 16.60 3.30 -2.99
N LEU A 153 15.70 3.84 -3.81
CA LEU A 153 14.48 3.18 -4.30
C LEU A 153 14.77 1.83 -4.98
N PHE A 154 15.63 1.82 -5.98
CA PHE A 154 15.80 0.64 -6.83
C PHE A 154 16.53 -0.50 -6.09
N SER A 155 17.48 -0.13 -5.25
CA SER A 155 18.18 -1.09 -4.38
C SER A 155 17.21 -1.69 -3.36
N TRP A 156 16.31 -0.87 -2.80
CA TRP A 156 15.31 -1.35 -1.85
C TRP A 156 14.26 -2.24 -2.50
N VAL A 157 13.75 -1.88 -3.68
CA VAL A 157 12.80 -2.71 -4.43
C VAL A 157 13.39 -4.08 -4.74
N LYS A 158 14.64 -4.12 -5.20
CA LYS A 158 15.35 -5.37 -5.46
C LYS A 158 15.50 -6.22 -4.19
N GLU A 159 15.93 -5.62 -3.08
CA GLU A 159 16.02 -6.30 -1.79
C GLU A 159 14.65 -6.87 -1.35
N ALA A 160 13.57 -6.10 -1.50
CA ALA A 160 12.23 -6.52 -1.13
C ALA A 160 11.76 -7.72 -1.98
N GLU A 161 12.02 -7.71 -3.28
CA GLU A 161 11.72 -8.83 -4.19
C GLU A 161 12.50 -10.09 -3.81
N GLU A 162 13.82 -9.97 -3.60
CA GLU A 162 14.69 -11.07 -3.20
C GLU A 162 14.23 -11.72 -1.89
N ARG A 163 13.70 -10.93 -0.94
CA ARG A 163 13.13 -11.40 0.32
C ARG A 163 11.73 -12.01 0.20
N GLY A 164 11.08 -11.87 -0.95
CA GLY A 164 9.81 -12.51 -1.24
C GLY A 164 8.59 -11.59 -1.22
N ALA A 165 8.76 -10.29 -1.44
CA ALA A 165 7.65 -9.43 -1.82
C ALA A 165 7.04 -9.93 -3.14
N GLY A 166 5.73 -10.12 -3.16
CA GLY A 166 5.01 -10.52 -4.38
C GLY A 166 4.65 -9.35 -5.27
N GLU A 167 4.47 -8.18 -4.69
CA GLU A 167 4.16 -6.94 -5.41
C GLU A 167 4.82 -5.73 -4.75
N ILE A 168 5.09 -4.70 -5.56
CA ILE A 168 5.55 -3.39 -5.11
C ILE A 168 4.46 -2.36 -5.36
N LEU A 169 4.05 -1.64 -4.33
CA LEU A 169 3.17 -0.48 -4.44
C LEU A 169 4.03 0.79 -4.39
N PHE A 170 4.42 1.29 -5.55
CA PHE A 170 5.29 2.46 -5.66
C PHE A 170 4.50 3.77 -5.69
N THR A 171 4.81 4.69 -4.78
CA THR A 171 4.30 6.06 -4.76
C THR A 171 5.43 7.06 -5.04
N SER A 172 5.35 7.75 -6.18
CA SER A 172 6.19 8.93 -6.40
C SER A 172 5.59 10.13 -5.67
N MET A 173 6.21 10.54 -4.57
CA MET A 173 5.74 11.67 -3.76
C MET A 173 5.76 13.01 -4.50
N ASP A 174 6.57 13.10 -5.58
CA ASP A 174 6.65 14.31 -6.41
C ASP A 174 5.48 14.41 -7.39
N HIS A 175 4.78 13.28 -7.66
CA HIS A 175 3.67 13.21 -8.62
C HIS A 175 2.31 13.00 -7.93
N ASP A 176 2.30 12.47 -6.70
CA ASP A 176 1.05 12.15 -6.00
C ASP A 176 0.19 13.40 -5.77
N GLY A 177 -1.08 13.33 -6.21
CA GLY A 177 -2.06 14.40 -6.10
C GLY A 177 -1.85 15.60 -7.02
N THR A 178 -0.79 15.62 -7.85
CA THR A 178 -0.43 16.78 -8.69
C THR A 178 -1.21 16.86 -10.01
N HIS A 179 -1.86 15.78 -10.42
CA HIS A 179 -2.51 15.63 -11.74
C HIS A 179 -1.54 15.76 -12.95
N GLN A 180 -0.23 15.58 -12.74
CA GLN A 180 0.78 15.64 -13.81
C GLN A 180 1.11 14.27 -14.42
N GLY A 181 0.38 13.23 -14.02
CA GLY A 181 0.62 11.84 -14.44
C GLY A 181 1.62 11.10 -13.55
N PHE A 182 1.98 9.91 -13.98
CA PHE A 182 2.87 9.02 -13.21
C PHE A 182 4.35 9.34 -13.48
N ALA A 183 5.23 8.98 -12.54
CA ALA A 183 6.68 8.97 -12.71
C ALA A 183 7.09 7.79 -13.62
N CYS A 184 6.75 7.86 -14.92
CA CYS A 184 6.84 6.72 -15.85
C CYS A 184 8.25 6.12 -15.93
N GLU A 185 9.31 6.95 -15.90
CA GLU A 185 10.71 6.49 -15.92
C GLU A 185 11.01 5.64 -14.67
N ALA A 186 10.73 6.18 -13.48
CA ALA A 186 10.96 5.46 -12.23
C ALA A 186 10.10 4.20 -12.13
N THR A 187 8.82 4.30 -12.52
CA THR A 187 7.90 3.14 -12.54
C THR A 187 8.40 2.05 -13.49
N GLY A 188 8.89 2.42 -14.67
CA GLY A 188 9.47 1.48 -15.63
C GLY A 188 10.69 0.75 -15.06
N ARG A 189 11.57 1.46 -14.33
CA ARG A 189 12.74 0.86 -13.69
C ARG A 189 12.38 -0.03 -12.48
N VAL A 190 11.30 0.30 -11.76
CA VAL A 190 10.76 -0.54 -10.65
C VAL A 190 10.14 -1.82 -11.19
N ALA A 191 9.56 -1.78 -12.39
CA ALA A 191 8.91 -2.94 -13.00
C ALA A 191 9.88 -3.93 -13.69
N GLY A 192 11.19 -3.63 -13.72
CA GLY A 192 12.24 -4.46 -14.29
C GLY A 192 12.41 -4.26 -15.75
#